data_c6f128c6a943b62fa2fd88c005b584a7
#
_entry.id   c6f128c6a943b62fa2fd88c005b584a7
#
_cell.length_a   1.000
_cell.length_b   1.000
_cell.length_c   1.000
_cell.angle_alpha   90.00
_cell.angle_beta   90.00
_cell.angle_gamma   90.00
#
_symmetry.space_group_name_H-M   'P 1'
#
loop_
_entity.id
_entity.type
_entity.pdbx_description
1 polymer ?
#
loop_
_entity_poly.entity_id
_entity_poly.type
_entity_poly.pdbx_seq_one_letter_code
_entity_poly.pdbx_strand_id
1 'polypeptide(L)'
;FHATLNGAAQERLDALVADGTIDEWTGILDGNTDGAKQCDLAQDCINYPCDYVIILPAESTASDPAVTAMADAGIGVVVVNSATDSTDTAALAFAGSDDVYAGELMGNYVMEKAPEGGVFVHCQGIIGNSAQIQRGEGIANTIEKDSKWTKAADVPCDWDASKAVNTVDDYLA
;
A
#
# COMPACT_ATOMS: atom_id res chain seq x y z
N PHE A 1 1.09 10.68 -2.85
CA PHE A 1 1.57 9.45 -3.51
C PHE A 1 0.54 8.94 -4.54
N HIS A 2 -0.70 8.65 -4.15
CA HIS A 2 -1.70 8.06 -5.06
C HIS A 2 -1.99 8.95 -6.29
N ALA A 3 -2.08 10.28 -6.13
CA ALA A 3 -2.29 11.19 -7.25
C ALA A 3 -1.16 11.10 -8.30
N THR A 4 0.10 10.96 -7.85
CA THR A 4 1.26 10.81 -8.74
C THR A 4 1.24 9.45 -9.45
N LEU A 5 0.96 8.37 -8.72
CA LEU A 5 0.85 7.03 -9.27
C LEU A 5 -0.27 6.95 -10.31
N ASN A 6 -1.47 7.44 -9.95
CA ASN A 6 -2.63 7.45 -10.84
C ASN A 6 -2.40 8.30 -12.08
N GLY A 7 -1.75 9.48 -11.95
CA GLY A 7 -1.42 10.33 -13.08
C GLY A 7 -0.45 9.66 -14.08
N ALA A 8 0.58 8.98 -13.57
CA ALA A 8 1.51 8.23 -14.42
C ALA A 8 0.85 7.02 -15.10
N ALA A 9 -0.02 6.31 -14.37
CA ALA A 9 -0.80 5.20 -14.94
C ALA A 9 -1.73 5.68 -16.04
N GLN A 10 -2.46 6.77 -15.82
CA GLN A 10 -3.34 7.38 -16.80
C GLN A 10 -2.58 7.79 -18.07
N GLU A 11 -1.47 8.53 -17.92
CA GLU A 11 -0.65 8.96 -19.07
C GLU A 11 -0.19 7.75 -19.90
N ARG A 12 0.21 6.66 -19.22
CA ARG A 12 0.66 5.46 -19.91
C ARG A 12 -0.48 4.72 -20.61
N LEU A 13 -1.63 4.59 -19.94
CA LEU A 13 -2.80 3.92 -20.53
C LEU A 13 -3.36 4.70 -21.72
N ASP A 14 -3.43 6.03 -21.62
CA ASP A 14 -3.83 6.90 -22.75
C ASP A 14 -2.89 6.72 -23.95
N ALA A 15 -1.58 6.60 -23.71
CA ALA A 15 -0.60 6.33 -24.77
C ALA A 15 -0.79 4.94 -25.40
N LEU A 16 -1.14 3.91 -24.62
CA LEU A 16 -1.40 2.56 -25.13
C LEU A 16 -2.70 2.48 -25.95
N VAL A 17 -3.71 3.28 -25.61
CA VAL A 17 -4.91 3.44 -26.45
C VAL A 17 -4.54 4.16 -27.76
N ALA A 18 -3.76 5.24 -27.67
CA ALA A 18 -3.38 6.04 -28.84
C ALA A 18 -2.52 5.26 -29.86
N ASP A 19 -1.71 4.32 -29.41
CA ASP A 19 -0.88 3.47 -30.31
C ASP A 19 -1.57 2.16 -30.72
N GLY A 20 -2.78 1.89 -30.22
CA GLY A 20 -3.59 0.71 -30.56
C GLY A 20 -3.14 -0.57 -29.85
N THR A 21 -2.33 -0.49 -28.80
CA THR A 21 -1.91 -1.65 -27.98
C THR A 21 -3.07 -2.20 -27.14
N ILE A 22 -3.94 -1.30 -26.63
CA ILE A 22 -5.21 -1.62 -25.98
C ILE A 22 -6.34 -0.84 -26.66
N ASP A 23 -7.54 -1.38 -26.67
CA ASP A 23 -8.69 -0.76 -27.33
C ASP A 23 -9.21 0.45 -26.55
N GLU A 24 -9.38 0.29 -25.23
CA GLU A 24 -9.87 1.35 -24.35
C GLU A 24 -9.45 1.09 -22.88
N TRP A 25 -9.60 2.10 -22.04
CA TRP A 25 -9.60 1.95 -20.59
C TRP A 25 -10.67 2.88 -19.98
N THR A 26 -11.29 2.45 -18.88
CA THR A 26 -12.50 3.08 -18.34
C THR A 26 -12.24 4.27 -17.43
N GLY A 27 -10.98 4.60 -17.15
CA GLY A 27 -10.62 5.61 -16.16
C GLY A 27 -10.42 5.03 -14.75
N ILE A 28 -10.17 5.91 -13.81
CA ILE A 28 -9.87 5.55 -12.41
C ILE A 28 -11.17 5.42 -11.61
N LEU A 29 -11.37 4.25 -11.00
CA LEU A 29 -12.43 3.99 -10.03
C LEU A 29 -11.89 4.26 -8.63
N ASP A 30 -12.45 5.26 -7.94
CA ASP A 30 -11.98 5.65 -6.61
C ASP A 30 -12.62 4.81 -5.50
N GLY A 31 -11.85 3.90 -4.94
CA GLY A 31 -12.21 3.09 -3.77
C GLY A 31 -12.22 3.86 -2.45
N ASN A 32 -11.75 5.12 -2.44
CA ASN A 32 -11.72 5.99 -1.27
C ASN A 32 -11.03 5.36 -0.03
N THR A 33 -9.98 4.58 -0.25
CA THR A 33 -9.26 3.82 0.80
C THR A 33 -10.16 2.90 1.64
N ASP A 34 -11.23 2.38 1.05
CA ASP A 34 -12.21 1.51 1.68
C ASP A 34 -12.25 0.16 0.94
N GLY A 35 -11.86 -0.91 1.64
CA GLY A 35 -11.82 -2.27 1.09
C GLY A 35 -13.20 -2.80 0.70
N ALA A 36 -14.26 -2.46 1.45
CA ALA A 36 -15.62 -2.87 1.12
C ALA A 36 -16.08 -2.20 -0.18
N LYS A 37 -15.82 -0.89 -0.33
CA LYS A 37 -16.11 -0.19 -1.58
C LYS A 37 -15.30 -0.74 -2.75
N GLN A 38 -14.06 -1.19 -2.54
CA GLN A 38 -13.29 -1.86 -3.58
C GLN A 38 -13.93 -3.18 -4.01
N CYS A 39 -14.54 -3.93 -3.09
CA CYS A 39 -15.30 -5.13 -3.43
C CYS A 39 -16.55 -4.81 -4.28
N ASP A 40 -17.27 -3.73 -3.98
CA ASP A 40 -18.40 -3.28 -4.79
C ASP A 40 -17.94 -2.89 -6.21
N LEU A 41 -16.87 -2.11 -6.33
CA LEU A 41 -16.29 -1.73 -7.62
C LEU A 41 -15.76 -2.93 -8.40
N ALA A 42 -15.20 -3.94 -7.73
CA ALA A 42 -14.80 -5.20 -8.37
C ALA A 42 -16.00 -5.94 -8.97
N GLN A 43 -17.15 -5.92 -8.29
CA GLN A 43 -18.38 -6.51 -8.82
C GLN A 43 -18.88 -5.74 -10.05
N ASP A 44 -18.71 -4.41 -10.08
CA ASP A 44 -19.01 -3.61 -11.28
C ASP A 44 -18.10 -4.00 -12.44
N CYS A 45 -16.78 -4.20 -12.18
CA CYS A 45 -15.82 -4.67 -13.19
C CYS A 45 -16.18 -6.08 -13.72
N ILE A 46 -16.67 -6.99 -12.86
CA ILE A 46 -17.09 -8.33 -13.27
C ILE A 46 -18.35 -8.26 -14.17
N ASN A 47 -19.25 -7.33 -13.89
CA ASN A 47 -20.47 -7.15 -14.67
C ASN A 47 -20.23 -6.36 -15.99
N TYR A 48 -19.15 -5.62 -16.08
CA TYR A 48 -18.72 -4.90 -17.27
C TYR A 48 -17.63 -5.72 -17.99
N PRO A 49 -17.73 -5.96 -19.29
CA PRO A 49 -16.71 -6.73 -19.99
C PRO A 49 -15.37 -5.99 -19.99
N CYS A 50 -14.44 -6.45 -19.14
CA CYS A 50 -13.06 -5.99 -19.13
C CYS A 50 -12.11 -7.18 -19.04
N ASP A 51 -10.95 -7.07 -19.69
CA ASP A 51 -9.94 -8.14 -19.70
C ASP A 51 -8.97 -8.03 -18.53
N TYR A 52 -8.69 -6.82 -18.09
CA TYR A 52 -7.71 -6.54 -17.04
C TYR A 52 -8.16 -5.45 -16.09
N VAL A 53 -7.79 -5.59 -14.82
CA VAL A 53 -7.93 -4.57 -13.79
C VAL A 53 -6.60 -4.33 -13.09
N ILE A 54 -6.21 -3.06 -12.94
CA ILE A 54 -5.09 -2.66 -12.08
C ILE A 54 -5.72 -2.16 -10.77
N ILE A 55 -5.40 -2.82 -9.65
CA ILE A 55 -5.91 -2.45 -8.34
C ILE A 55 -4.79 -2.06 -7.39
N LEU A 56 -5.00 -0.98 -6.62
CA LEU A 56 -4.22 -0.60 -5.46
C LEU A 56 -5.07 -0.89 -4.21
N PRO A 57 -4.85 -2.01 -3.51
CA PRO A 57 -5.64 -2.39 -2.35
C PRO A 57 -5.52 -1.38 -1.20
N ALA A 58 -6.63 -1.08 -0.55
CA ALA A 58 -6.66 -0.26 0.65
C ALA A 58 -6.08 -1.03 1.86
N GLU A 59 -6.49 -2.28 2.02
CA GLU A 59 -6.08 -3.16 3.10
C GLU A 59 -5.86 -4.58 2.58
N SER A 60 -5.03 -5.37 3.28
CA SER A 60 -4.67 -6.71 2.82
C SER A 60 -5.85 -7.68 2.85
N THR A 61 -6.58 -7.72 3.95
CA THR A 61 -7.70 -8.66 4.13
C THR A 61 -9.02 -8.10 3.60
N ALA A 62 -9.32 -6.81 3.87
CA ALA A 62 -10.61 -6.23 3.47
C ALA A 62 -10.76 -6.06 1.95
N SER A 63 -9.66 -5.84 1.24
CA SER A 63 -9.64 -5.73 -0.23
C SER A 63 -9.45 -7.07 -0.94
N ASP A 64 -9.11 -8.14 -0.22
CA ASP A 64 -8.80 -9.43 -0.82
C ASP A 64 -9.95 -10.06 -1.62
N PRO A 65 -11.23 -9.98 -1.16
CA PRO A 65 -12.35 -10.47 -1.94
C PRO A 65 -12.51 -9.77 -3.30
N ALA A 66 -12.07 -8.52 -3.45
CA ALA A 66 -12.08 -7.84 -4.74
C ALA A 66 -11.12 -8.49 -5.74
N VAL A 67 -9.90 -8.81 -5.29
CA VAL A 67 -8.86 -9.47 -6.12
C VAL A 67 -9.30 -10.87 -6.52
N THR A 68 -9.73 -11.67 -5.54
CA THR A 68 -10.12 -13.08 -5.78
C THR A 68 -11.36 -13.18 -6.66
N ALA A 69 -12.40 -12.38 -6.43
CA ALA A 69 -13.62 -12.41 -7.23
C ALA A 69 -13.37 -12.03 -8.70
N MET A 70 -12.55 -11.02 -8.97
CA MET A 70 -12.19 -10.65 -10.34
C MET A 70 -11.35 -11.75 -11.03
N ALA A 71 -10.39 -12.33 -10.31
CA ALA A 71 -9.58 -13.43 -10.84
C ALA A 71 -10.43 -14.67 -11.14
N ASP A 72 -11.34 -15.05 -10.23
CA ASP A 72 -12.29 -16.16 -10.44
C ASP A 72 -13.24 -15.93 -11.62
N ALA A 73 -13.56 -14.67 -11.91
CA ALA A 73 -14.34 -14.27 -13.09
C ALA A 73 -13.53 -14.30 -14.40
N GLY A 74 -12.21 -14.59 -14.34
CA GLY A 74 -11.32 -14.66 -15.49
C GLY A 74 -10.70 -13.34 -15.89
N ILE A 75 -10.84 -12.28 -15.08
CA ILE A 75 -10.20 -10.98 -15.30
C ILE A 75 -8.73 -11.06 -14.87
N GLY A 76 -7.83 -10.56 -15.70
CA GLY A 76 -6.41 -10.44 -15.35
C GLY A 76 -6.17 -9.32 -14.32
N VAL A 77 -5.96 -9.67 -13.05
CA VAL A 77 -5.76 -8.68 -11.99
C VAL A 77 -4.29 -8.36 -11.79
N VAL A 78 -3.91 -7.11 -11.92
CA VAL A 78 -2.58 -6.60 -11.57
C VAL A 78 -2.69 -5.80 -10.27
N VAL A 79 -2.01 -6.28 -9.23
CA VAL A 79 -1.98 -5.62 -7.93
C VAL A 79 -0.78 -4.70 -7.85
N VAL A 80 -0.97 -3.46 -7.40
CA VAL A 80 0.10 -2.45 -7.34
C VAL A 80 0.27 -1.87 -5.95
N ASN A 81 1.52 -1.57 -5.58
CA ASN A 81 1.95 -0.91 -4.36
C ASN A 81 1.68 -1.70 -3.06
N SER A 82 0.45 -2.05 -2.78
CA SER A 82 0.05 -2.83 -1.58
C SER A 82 -0.52 -4.18 -2.00
N ALA A 83 -0.16 -5.24 -1.30
CA ALA A 83 -0.65 -6.60 -1.56
C ALA A 83 -1.91 -6.90 -0.75
N THR A 84 -2.71 -7.86 -1.24
CA THR A 84 -3.75 -8.55 -0.46
C THR A 84 -3.26 -9.93 -0.03
N ASP A 85 -4.03 -10.60 0.82
CA ASP A 85 -3.68 -11.93 1.34
C ASP A 85 -3.52 -12.98 0.22
N SER A 86 -4.27 -12.83 -0.89
CA SER A 86 -4.24 -13.74 -2.04
C SER A 86 -3.45 -13.21 -3.25
N THR A 87 -2.71 -12.12 -3.12
CA THR A 87 -1.99 -11.52 -4.27
C THR A 87 -1.10 -12.53 -4.98
N ASP A 88 -0.33 -13.34 -4.26
CA ASP A 88 0.60 -14.32 -4.84
C ASP A 88 -0.11 -15.49 -5.57
N THR A 89 -1.39 -15.73 -5.30
CA THR A 89 -2.15 -16.87 -5.84
C THR A 89 -3.24 -16.45 -6.82
N ALA A 90 -3.81 -15.26 -6.69
CA ALA A 90 -4.93 -14.79 -7.50
C ALA A 90 -4.54 -13.71 -8.50
N ALA A 91 -3.52 -12.88 -8.20
CA ALA A 91 -3.12 -11.84 -9.12
C ALA A 91 -2.25 -12.39 -10.28
N LEU A 92 -2.42 -11.81 -11.45
CA LEU A 92 -1.58 -12.06 -12.61
C LEU A 92 -0.15 -11.53 -12.39
N ALA A 93 -0.03 -10.39 -11.72
CA ALA A 93 1.24 -9.77 -11.37
C ALA A 93 1.09 -8.84 -10.15
N PHE A 94 2.21 -8.66 -9.43
CA PHE A 94 2.36 -7.65 -8.40
C PHE A 94 3.49 -6.68 -8.79
N ALA A 95 3.23 -5.38 -8.63
CA ALA A 95 4.22 -4.32 -8.84
C ALA A 95 4.27 -3.41 -7.61
N GLY A 96 5.27 -3.58 -6.77
CA GLY A 96 5.43 -2.81 -5.52
C GLY A 96 6.88 -2.74 -5.08
N SER A 97 7.10 -2.07 -3.95
CA SER A 97 8.39 -2.01 -3.27
C SER A 97 8.58 -3.21 -2.34
N ASP A 98 9.83 -3.49 -1.99
CA ASP A 98 10.17 -4.33 -0.83
C ASP A 98 9.98 -3.49 0.44
N ASP A 99 8.79 -3.59 1.03
CA ASP A 99 8.41 -2.77 2.17
C ASP A 99 9.05 -3.25 3.49
N VAL A 100 9.47 -4.51 3.60
CA VAL A 100 10.29 -4.97 4.74
C VAL A 100 11.66 -4.28 4.67
N TYR A 101 12.30 -4.31 3.52
CA TYR A 101 13.57 -3.64 3.32
C TYR A 101 13.47 -2.11 3.51
N ALA A 102 12.37 -1.49 3.08
CA ALA A 102 12.12 -0.07 3.33
C ALA A 102 12.07 0.23 4.84
N GLY A 103 11.39 -0.61 5.62
CA GLY A 103 11.36 -0.52 7.08
C GLY A 103 12.74 -0.71 7.72
N GLU A 104 13.53 -1.67 7.22
CA GLU A 104 14.91 -1.89 7.68
C GLU A 104 15.80 -0.66 7.40
N LEU A 105 15.67 -0.04 6.23
CA LEU A 105 16.38 1.20 5.91
C LEU A 105 16.01 2.33 6.86
N MET A 106 14.72 2.46 7.22
CA MET A 106 14.27 3.48 8.18
C MET A 106 14.91 3.27 9.56
N GLY A 107 14.85 2.05 10.10
CA GLY A 107 15.45 1.72 11.40
C GLY A 107 16.96 1.93 11.40
N ASN A 108 17.66 1.44 10.38
CA ASN A 108 19.11 1.60 10.24
C ASN A 108 19.53 3.07 10.12
N TYR A 109 18.76 3.89 9.39
CA TYR A 109 19.04 5.31 9.25
C TYR A 109 18.94 6.03 10.60
N VAL A 110 17.92 5.75 11.39
CA VAL A 110 17.77 6.34 12.74
C VAL A 110 18.93 5.95 13.63
N MET A 111 19.31 4.67 13.64
CA MET A 111 20.46 4.18 14.43
C MET A 111 21.80 4.80 13.99
N GLU A 112 21.97 5.02 12.70
CA GLU A 112 23.16 5.73 12.17
C GLU A 112 23.22 7.19 12.64
N LYS A 113 22.08 7.90 12.64
CA LYS A 113 22.00 9.32 13.02
C LYS A 113 22.07 9.56 14.53
N ALA A 114 21.64 8.58 15.34
CA ALA A 114 21.69 8.67 16.79
C ALA A 114 22.27 7.38 17.41
N PRO A 115 23.58 7.14 17.28
CA PRO A 115 24.24 5.88 17.69
C PRO A 115 24.21 5.63 19.20
N GLU A 116 23.91 6.66 19.99
CA GLU A 116 23.77 6.55 21.45
C GLU A 116 22.45 5.85 21.86
N GLY A 117 21.51 5.72 20.93
CA GLY A 117 20.19 5.19 21.20
C GLY A 117 19.21 6.24 21.68
N GLY A 118 18.04 5.81 22.12
CA GLY A 118 17.01 6.72 22.61
C GLY A 118 15.62 6.10 22.67
N VAL A 119 14.61 6.97 22.68
CA VAL A 119 13.21 6.60 22.61
C VAL A 119 12.66 7.01 21.27
N PHE A 120 11.85 6.16 20.63
CA PHE A 120 11.22 6.49 19.35
C PHE A 120 9.72 6.18 19.36
N VAL A 121 9.00 6.87 18.50
CA VAL A 121 7.59 6.63 18.19
C VAL A 121 7.49 6.22 16.72
N HIS A 122 6.74 5.17 16.45
CA HIS A 122 6.49 4.72 15.09
C HIS A 122 5.13 5.26 14.61
N CYS A 123 5.16 6.26 13.75
CA CYS A 123 3.98 6.77 13.05
C CYS A 123 3.61 5.81 11.91
N GLN A 124 2.54 5.05 12.10
CA GLN A 124 2.10 4.01 11.17
C GLN A 124 1.20 4.57 10.07
N GLY A 125 1.12 3.83 8.96
CA GLY A 125 0.10 4.03 7.93
C GLY A 125 -1.27 3.51 8.35
N ILE A 126 -2.15 3.26 7.35
CA ILE A 126 -3.45 2.63 7.57
C ILE A 126 -3.22 1.20 8.09
N ILE A 127 -3.83 0.90 9.24
CA ILE A 127 -3.72 -0.42 9.86
C ILE A 127 -4.33 -1.48 8.94
N GLY A 128 -3.62 -2.59 8.78
CA GLY A 128 -4.04 -3.68 7.90
C GLY A 128 -3.58 -3.54 6.44
N ASN A 129 -2.96 -2.41 6.06
CA ASN A 129 -2.31 -2.26 4.77
C ASN A 129 -0.97 -3.02 4.73
N SER A 130 -0.67 -3.77 3.67
CA SER A 130 0.54 -4.59 3.59
C SER A 130 1.83 -3.78 3.75
N ALA A 131 1.91 -2.59 3.17
CA ALA A 131 3.07 -1.72 3.30
C ALA A 131 3.27 -1.24 4.76
N GLN A 132 2.18 -0.98 5.50
CA GLN A 132 2.26 -0.65 6.93
C GLN A 132 2.79 -1.84 7.74
N ILE A 133 2.27 -3.05 7.49
CA ILE A 133 2.68 -4.28 8.19
C ILE A 133 4.15 -4.57 7.92
N GLN A 134 4.55 -4.59 6.66
CA GLN A 134 5.90 -4.96 6.23
C GLN A 134 6.95 -3.93 6.65
N ARG A 135 6.67 -2.62 6.56
CA ARG A 135 7.58 -1.59 7.10
C ARG A 135 7.71 -1.69 8.62
N GLY A 136 6.62 -2.00 9.33
CA GLY A 136 6.66 -2.30 10.76
C GLY A 136 7.55 -3.49 11.08
N GLU A 137 7.49 -4.57 10.29
CA GLU A 137 8.38 -5.72 10.40
C GLU A 137 9.85 -5.32 10.19
N GLY A 138 10.16 -4.53 9.16
CA GLY A 138 11.51 -4.03 8.90
C GLY A 138 12.06 -3.19 10.07
N ILE A 139 11.24 -2.33 10.66
CA ILE A 139 11.60 -1.57 11.87
C ILE A 139 11.85 -2.52 13.04
N ALA A 140 10.99 -3.53 13.25
CA ALA A 140 11.18 -4.53 14.29
C ALA A 140 12.44 -5.39 14.06
N ASN A 141 12.81 -5.64 12.82
CA ASN A 141 14.03 -6.38 12.46
C ASN A 141 15.32 -5.61 12.73
N THR A 142 15.26 -4.30 12.93
CA THR A 142 16.41 -3.41 13.12
C THR A 142 16.39 -2.72 14.47
N ILE A 143 15.84 -1.52 14.56
CA ILE A 143 15.93 -0.64 15.75
C ILE A 143 15.29 -1.25 16.99
N GLU A 144 14.25 -2.07 16.87
CA GLU A 144 13.64 -2.73 18.05
C GLU A 144 14.50 -3.87 18.62
N LYS A 145 15.45 -4.39 17.84
CA LYS A 145 16.40 -5.41 18.31
C LYS A 145 17.62 -4.81 19.01
N ASP A 146 17.88 -3.52 18.83
CA ASP A 146 19.00 -2.84 19.49
C ASP A 146 18.57 -2.37 20.89
N SER A 147 19.22 -2.93 21.93
CA SER A 147 18.91 -2.63 23.33
C SER A 147 19.15 -1.17 23.76
N LYS A 148 19.77 -0.36 22.91
CA LYS A 148 19.91 1.08 23.13
C LYS A 148 18.62 1.85 22.84
N TRP A 149 17.65 1.22 22.17
CA TRP A 149 16.43 1.87 21.73
C TRP A 149 15.21 1.36 22.47
N THR A 150 14.28 2.25 22.75
CA THR A 150 12.98 1.91 23.34
C THR A 150 11.86 2.47 22.49
N LYS A 151 10.97 1.60 22.02
CA LYS A 151 9.76 2.05 21.33
C LYS A 151 8.74 2.53 22.36
N ALA A 152 8.38 3.82 22.32
CA ALA A 152 7.36 4.40 23.21
C ALA A 152 5.95 4.02 22.74
N ALA A 153 5.69 4.06 21.43
CA ALA A 153 4.38 3.74 20.87
C ALA A 153 4.44 3.40 19.37
N ASP A 154 3.43 2.66 18.95
CA ASP A 154 2.96 2.58 17.55
C ASP A 154 1.69 3.44 17.45
N VAL A 155 1.67 4.46 16.59
CA VAL A 155 0.55 5.40 16.46
C VAL A 155 0.02 5.38 15.03
N PRO A 156 -1.25 4.96 14.82
CA PRO A 156 -1.88 5.03 13.49
C PRO A 156 -2.02 6.48 13.03
N CYS A 157 -1.38 6.79 11.90
CA CYS A 157 -1.46 8.11 11.26
C CYS A 157 -2.16 8.06 9.89
N ASP A 158 -2.61 6.89 9.45
CA ASP A 158 -3.46 6.66 8.27
C ASP A 158 -2.93 7.28 6.97
N TRP A 159 -1.62 7.33 6.79
CA TRP A 159 -0.93 8.04 5.71
C TRP A 159 -1.18 9.55 5.68
N ASP A 160 -1.72 10.13 6.76
CA ASP A 160 -2.00 11.56 6.91
C ASP A 160 -0.81 12.27 7.58
N ALA A 161 -0.19 13.19 6.85
CA ALA A 161 0.96 13.95 7.35
C ALA A 161 0.59 14.83 8.57
N SER A 162 -0.64 15.36 8.63
CA SER A 162 -1.08 16.19 9.76
C SER A 162 -1.22 15.37 11.04
N LYS A 163 -1.71 14.12 10.93
CA LYS A 163 -1.75 13.20 12.08
C LYS A 163 -0.35 12.86 12.57
N ALA A 164 0.58 12.60 11.65
CA ALA A 164 1.97 12.32 12.02
C ALA A 164 2.64 13.52 12.70
N VAL A 165 2.44 14.74 12.20
CA VAL A 165 2.95 15.99 12.82
C VAL A 165 2.39 16.14 14.24
N ASN A 166 1.07 16.04 14.41
CA ASN A 166 0.43 16.16 15.73
C ASN A 166 0.96 15.10 16.71
N THR A 167 1.16 13.85 16.23
CA THR A 167 1.76 12.80 17.05
C THR A 167 3.16 13.18 17.52
N VAL A 168 4.00 13.71 16.63
CA VAL A 168 5.36 14.14 17.01
C VAL A 168 5.31 15.28 18.02
N ASP A 169 4.44 16.26 17.84
CA ASP A 169 4.28 17.39 18.76
C ASP A 169 3.84 16.92 20.15
N ASP A 170 2.91 15.97 20.23
CA ASP A 170 2.43 15.41 21.50
C ASP A 170 3.53 14.65 22.28
N TYR A 171 4.46 14.01 21.58
CA TYR A 171 5.59 13.30 22.22
C TYR A 171 6.81 14.18 22.50
N LEU A 172 6.89 15.37 21.95
CA LEU A 172 7.94 16.36 22.22
C LEU A 172 7.56 17.34 23.34
N ALA A 173 6.28 17.42 23.75
CA ALA A 173 5.77 18.28 24.81
C ALA A 173 6.06 17.70 26.19
#